data_aeefe3aadad260800cefca99e55c91c9
#
_entry.id   aeefe3aadad260800cefca99e55c91c9
#
_cell.length_a   1.000
_cell.length_b   1.000
_cell.length_c   1.000
_cell.angle_alpha   90.00
_cell.angle_beta   90.00
_cell.angle_gamma   90.00
#
_symmetry.space_group_name_H-M   'P 1'
#
loop_
_entity.id
_entity.type
_entity.pdbx_description
1 polymer ?
#
loop_
_entity_poly.entity_id
_entity_poly.type
_entity_poly.pdbx_seq_one_letter_code
_entity_poly.pdbx_strand_id
1 'polypeptide(L)'
;MSQAKAIQAETAGLDALSLQQRMELQFEIEQFLYAEAAMIDGRAYRTWLDLWTEDCSYWMPIRRTVTLSDIDREFTKRGDMSFYDDGKKSLAMRIAKMESGSSWSEDPPSRTRHIVNNVRIMEIEGDEIGVEVAFLLYRSRLNTEESMWVGRRVDRLRRVDGALKLCGREIYLDQTLIRATNMSTLF
;
A
#
# COMPACT_ATOMS: atom_id res chain seq x y z
N MET A 1 9.29 -22.34 -1.87
CA MET A 1 9.50 -22.24 -0.38
C MET A 1 8.14 -22.02 0.24
N SER A 2 7.74 -22.87 1.20
CA SER A 2 6.39 -22.87 1.78
C SER A 2 6.07 -21.52 2.45
N GLN A 3 4.81 -21.03 2.31
CA GLN A 3 4.28 -19.87 3.06
C GLN A 3 4.55 -19.93 4.58
N ALA A 4 4.66 -21.15 5.14
CA ALA A 4 5.05 -21.34 6.54
C ALA A 4 6.48 -20.87 6.85
N LYS A 5 7.40 -20.84 5.87
CA LYS A 5 8.75 -20.24 6.04
C LYS A 5 8.72 -18.72 5.95
N ALA A 6 7.77 -18.14 5.23
CA ALA A 6 7.60 -16.68 5.19
C ALA A 6 7.03 -16.12 6.52
N ILE A 7 6.30 -16.94 7.28
CA ILE A 7 5.77 -16.54 8.60
C ILE A 7 6.88 -16.55 9.68
N GLN A 8 7.95 -17.30 9.47
CA GLN A 8 9.12 -17.36 10.36
C GLN A 8 10.30 -16.49 9.88
N ALA A 9 10.22 -15.86 8.73
CA ALA A 9 11.17 -14.85 8.30
C ALA A 9 10.78 -13.53 8.99
N GLU A 10 11.20 -13.44 10.23
CA GLU A 10 12.33 -12.63 10.59
C GLU A 10 11.95 -11.27 11.09
N THR A 11 11.88 -11.22 12.34
CA THR A 11 11.97 -10.03 13.20
C THR A 11 13.42 -9.49 13.24
N ALA A 12 14.12 -9.46 12.09
CA ALA A 12 15.46 -8.91 12.03
C ALA A 12 15.46 -7.47 12.57
N GLY A 13 16.29 -7.22 13.58
CA GLY A 13 16.33 -5.94 14.28
C GLY A 13 15.30 -5.75 15.39
N LEU A 14 14.12 -6.40 15.33
CA LEU A 14 13.10 -6.32 16.39
C LEU A 14 13.55 -7.00 17.69
N ASP A 15 14.33 -8.06 17.60
CA ASP A 15 14.79 -8.79 18.77
C ASP A 15 15.80 -7.98 19.64
N ALA A 16 16.39 -6.95 19.05
CA ALA A 16 17.23 -6.01 19.78
C ALA A 16 16.44 -4.97 20.62
N LEU A 17 15.14 -4.80 20.34
CA LEU A 17 14.29 -3.86 21.05
C LEU A 17 13.66 -4.49 22.30
N SER A 18 13.54 -3.71 23.37
CA SER A 18 12.74 -4.08 24.53
C SER A 18 11.25 -4.18 24.16
N LEU A 19 10.45 -4.87 24.97
CA LEU A 19 9.00 -4.97 24.76
C LEU A 19 8.35 -3.58 24.67
N GLN A 20 8.74 -2.66 25.54
CA GLN A 20 8.23 -1.28 25.53
C GLN A 20 8.54 -0.59 24.20
N GLN A 21 9.78 -0.65 23.72
CA GLN A 21 10.17 -0.06 22.43
C GLN A 21 9.41 -0.66 21.26
N ARG A 22 9.15 -1.98 21.27
CA ARG A 22 8.33 -2.64 20.24
C ARG A 22 6.89 -2.15 20.27
N MET A 23 6.30 -1.98 21.45
CA MET A 23 4.94 -1.47 21.60
C MET A 23 4.83 -0.01 21.13
N GLU A 24 5.77 0.84 21.50
CA GLU A 24 5.82 2.24 21.07
C GLU A 24 5.95 2.35 19.54
N LEU A 25 6.85 1.56 18.94
CA LEU A 25 7.06 1.52 17.50
C LEU A 25 5.82 0.98 16.76
N GLN A 26 5.20 -0.09 17.27
CA GLN A 26 3.96 -0.65 16.69
C GLN A 26 2.85 0.41 16.71
N PHE A 27 2.65 1.08 17.82
CA PHE A 27 1.65 2.12 17.95
C PHE A 27 1.92 3.30 17.00
N GLU A 28 3.17 3.77 16.92
CA GLU A 28 3.56 4.85 16.02
C GLU A 28 3.24 4.51 14.55
N ILE A 29 3.61 3.29 14.11
CA ILE A 29 3.37 2.81 12.75
C ILE A 29 1.86 2.69 12.48
N GLU A 30 1.09 2.13 13.39
CA GLU A 30 -0.36 2.02 13.24
C GLU A 30 -1.02 3.40 13.11
N GLN A 31 -0.65 4.37 13.97
CA GLN A 31 -1.18 5.72 13.88
C GLN A 31 -0.80 6.41 12.57
N PHE A 32 0.42 6.20 12.08
CA PHE A 32 0.87 6.69 10.78
C PHE A 32 0.00 6.14 9.64
N LEU A 33 -0.22 4.82 9.60
CA LEU A 33 -1.00 4.15 8.56
C LEU A 33 -2.49 4.53 8.62
N TYR A 34 -3.05 4.72 9.81
CA TYR A 34 -4.44 5.16 9.97
C TYR A 34 -4.62 6.63 9.55
N ALA A 35 -3.65 7.48 9.85
CA ALA A 35 -3.66 8.87 9.38
C ALA A 35 -3.51 8.94 7.85
N GLU A 36 -2.64 8.11 7.27
CA GLU A 36 -2.47 7.96 5.82
C GLU A 36 -3.79 7.58 5.14
N ALA A 37 -4.46 6.53 5.63
CA ALA A 37 -5.76 6.09 5.13
C ALA A 37 -6.82 7.21 5.20
N ALA A 38 -6.87 7.93 6.32
CA ALA A 38 -7.78 9.05 6.49
C ALA A 38 -7.50 10.21 5.52
N MET A 39 -6.23 10.46 5.17
CA MET A 39 -5.86 11.48 4.16
C MET A 39 -6.41 11.12 2.79
N ILE A 40 -6.25 9.87 2.35
CA ILE A 40 -6.76 9.40 1.05
C ILE A 40 -8.29 9.48 1.03
N ASP A 41 -8.97 8.96 2.05
CA ASP A 41 -10.42 8.97 2.17
C ASP A 41 -10.99 10.39 2.23
N GLY A 42 -10.25 11.32 2.86
CA GLY A 42 -10.56 12.74 2.92
C GLY A 42 -10.14 13.54 1.68
N ARG A 43 -9.55 12.89 0.67
CA ARG A 43 -9.02 13.53 -0.55
C ARG A 43 -7.92 14.56 -0.30
N ALA A 44 -7.19 14.44 0.82
CA ALA A 44 -6.02 15.26 1.11
C ALA A 44 -4.78 14.75 0.34
N TYR A 45 -4.90 14.57 -0.97
CA TYR A 45 -3.91 13.86 -1.80
C TYR A 45 -2.55 14.53 -1.82
N ARG A 46 -2.49 15.87 -1.74
CA ARG A 46 -1.22 16.62 -1.68
C ARG A 46 -0.48 16.31 -0.38
N THR A 47 -1.18 16.38 0.75
CA THR A 47 -0.63 16.03 2.06
C THR A 47 -0.20 14.56 2.12
N TRP A 48 -0.99 13.66 1.49
CA TRP A 48 -0.61 12.26 1.34
C TRP A 48 0.69 12.11 0.53
N LEU A 49 0.86 12.85 -0.55
CA LEU A 49 2.09 12.81 -1.37
C LEU A 49 3.33 13.26 -0.58
N ASP A 50 3.17 14.19 0.37
CA ASP A 50 4.25 14.66 1.23
C ASP A 50 4.75 13.59 2.22
N LEU A 51 3.96 12.53 2.47
CA LEU A 51 4.40 11.37 3.25
C LEU A 51 5.44 10.51 2.51
N TRP A 52 5.62 10.69 1.22
CA TRP A 52 6.51 9.88 0.39
C TRP A 52 7.89 10.54 0.24
N THR A 53 8.95 9.71 0.25
CA THR A 53 10.31 10.16 -0.08
C THR A 53 10.45 10.42 -1.58
N GLU A 54 11.47 11.17 -1.99
CA GLU A 54 11.71 11.47 -3.42
C GLU A 54 12.10 10.22 -4.22
N ASP A 55 12.78 9.28 -3.61
CA ASP A 55 13.25 8.02 -4.18
C ASP A 55 12.25 6.86 -4.02
N CYS A 56 11.00 7.16 -3.69
CA CYS A 56 10.00 6.15 -3.40
C CYS A 56 9.66 5.25 -4.60
N SER A 57 9.17 4.05 -4.28
CA SER A 57 8.63 3.08 -5.22
C SER A 57 7.22 2.66 -4.80
N TYR A 58 6.26 2.76 -5.71
CA TYR A 58 4.87 2.34 -5.53
C TYR A 58 4.54 1.32 -6.61
N TRP A 59 4.44 0.04 -6.25
CA TRP A 59 4.32 -1.04 -7.21
C TRP A 59 3.16 -1.97 -6.90
N MET A 60 2.45 -2.40 -7.94
CA MET A 60 1.32 -3.30 -7.83
C MET A 60 1.36 -4.32 -8.97
N PRO A 61 1.86 -5.54 -8.71
CA PRO A 61 1.91 -6.59 -9.71
C PRO A 61 0.52 -7.10 -10.10
N ILE A 62 0.47 -7.80 -11.22
CA ILE A 62 -0.73 -8.52 -11.65
C ILE A 62 -0.70 -9.92 -11.04
N ARG A 63 -1.79 -10.29 -10.35
CA ARG A 63 -2.00 -11.66 -9.85
C ARG A 63 -2.57 -12.54 -10.95
N ARG A 64 -2.08 -13.77 -11.01
CA ARG A 64 -2.52 -14.81 -11.94
C ARG A 64 -3.10 -15.99 -11.17
N THR A 65 -4.11 -16.64 -11.71
CA THR A 65 -4.54 -17.94 -11.21
C THR A 65 -3.57 -19.00 -11.71
N VAL A 66 -2.89 -19.64 -10.79
CA VAL A 66 -1.89 -20.69 -11.07
C VAL A 66 -2.18 -21.92 -10.22
N THR A 67 -1.61 -23.06 -10.61
CA THR A 67 -1.64 -24.26 -9.79
C THR A 67 -0.65 -24.18 -8.64
N LEU A 68 -0.80 -25.02 -7.63
CA LEU A 68 0.10 -25.03 -6.47
C LEU A 68 1.57 -25.30 -6.89
N SER A 69 1.80 -26.07 -7.96
CA SER A 69 3.14 -26.32 -8.51
C SER A 69 3.80 -25.08 -9.10
N ASP A 70 3.00 -24.09 -9.51
CA ASP A 70 3.46 -22.86 -10.16
C ASP A 70 3.29 -21.62 -9.27
N ILE A 71 3.12 -21.80 -7.96
CA ILE A 71 2.81 -20.72 -7.01
C ILE A 71 3.83 -19.56 -7.06
N ASP A 72 5.09 -19.84 -7.38
CA ASP A 72 6.13 -18.83 -7.56
C ASP A 72 5.89 -17.88 -8.76
N ARG A 73 4.91 -18.22 -9.62
CA ARG A 73 4.51 -17.44 -10.79
C ARG A 73 3.16 -16.73 -10.60
N GLU A 74 2.61 -16.78 -9.38
CA GLU A 74 1.31 -16.19 -9.07
C GLU A 74 1.28 -14.68 -9.35
N PHE A 75 2.38 -13.98 -9.11
CA PHE A 75 2.50 -12.56 -9.39
C PHE A 75 3.51 -12.26 -10.49
N THR A 76 3.24 -11.22 -11.28
CA THR A 76 4.24 -10.66 -12.18
C THR A 76 5.42 -10.11 -11.39
N LYS A 77 6.61 -10.08 -12.00
CA LYS A 77 7.85 -9.61 -11.36
C LYS A 77 8.11 -8.13 -11.69
N ARG A 78 9.02 -7.51 -10.96
CA ARG A 78 9.54 -6.20 -11.31
C ARG A 78 10.11 -6.22 -12.72
N GLY A 79 9.76 -5.22 -13.55
CA GLY A 79 10.10 -5.14 -14.97
C GLY A 79 9.11 -5.83 -15.90
N ASP A 80 8.18 -6.66 -15.38
CA ASP A 80 7.03 -7.15 -16.13
C ASP A 80 5.88 -6.13 -16.10
N MET A 81 4.78 -6.45 -16.82
CA MET A 81 3.54 -5.68 -16.76
C MET A 81 2.99 -5.66 -15.33
N SER A 82 2.57 -4.48 -14.88
CA SER A 82 2.01 -4.24 -13.54
C SER A 82 0.85 -3.24 -13.63
N PHE A 83 0.01 -3.18 -12.59
CA PHE A 83 -1.03 -2.13 -12.49
C PHE A 83 -0.43 -0.77 -12.15
N TYR A 84 0.57 -0.75 -11.27
CA TYR A 84 1.32 0.43 -10.88
C TYR A 84 2.82 0.08 -10.84
N ASP A 85 3.63 0.98 -11.36
CA ASP A 85 5.09 1.00 -11.21
C ASP A 85 5.52 2.47 -11.24
N ASP A 86 5.25 3.14 -10.12
CA ASP A 86 5.30 4.59 -10.00
C ASP A 86 6.37 5.03 -8.98
N GLY A 87 7.13 6.04 -9.35
CA GLY A 87 7.88 6.85 -8.39
C GLY A 87 7.11 8.12 -8.02
N LYS A 88 7.69 8.97 -7.18
CA LYS A 88 7.07 10.20 -6.67
C LYS A 88 6.47 11.08 -7.77
N LYS A 89 7.19 11.27 -8.87
CA LYS A 89 6.73 12.09 -10.01
C LYS A 89 5.47 11.51 -10.65
N SER A 90 5.40 10.21 -10.84
CA SER A 90 4.22 9.55 -11.42
C SER A 90 3.02 9.63 -10.47
N LEU A 91 3.23 9.44 -9.15
CA LEU A 91 2.20 9.63 -8.14
C LEU A 91 1.66 11.06 -8.16
N ALA A 92 2.53 12.07 -8.25
CA ALA A 92 2.13 13.48 -8.37
C ALA A 92 1.27 13.75 -9.61
N MET A 93 1.62 13.14 -10.77
CA MET A 93 0.81 13.25 -11.98
C MET A 93 -0.56 12.59 -11.85
N ARG A 94 -0.66 11.43 -11.17
CA ARG A 94 -1.95 10.79 -10.88
C ARG A 94 -2.84 11.67 -10.02
N ILE A 95 -2.28 12.23 -8.95
CA ILE A 95 -2.99 13.17 -8.07
C ILE A 95 -3.49 14.39 -8.85
N ALA A 96 -2.62 15.02 -9.65
CA ALA A 96 -3.01 16.16 -10.45
C ALA A 96 -4.16 15.83 -11.42
N LYS A 97 -4.15 14.62 -12.00
CA LYS A 97 -5.26 14.14 -12.84
C LYS A 97 -6.54 13.94 -12.03
N MET A 98 -6.48 13.37 -10.82
CA MET A 98 -7.66 13.19 -9.96
C MET A 98 -8.26 14.53 -9.53
N GLU A 99 -7.42 15.54 -9.29
CA GLU A 99 -7.84 16.89 -8.86
C GLU A 99 -8.29 17.80 -10.00
N SER A 100 -8.00 17.45 -11.26
CA SER A 100 -8.21 18.34 -12.40
C SER A 100 -9.69 18.57 -12.77
N GLY A 101 -10.62 17.78 -12.21
CA GLY A 101 -12.04 17.79 -12.60
C GLY A 101 -12.30 17.38 -14.06
N SER A 102 -11.26 17.16 -14.85
CA SER A 102 -11.35 16.70 -16.23
C SER A 102 -11.34 15.17 -16.36
N SER A 103 -11.10 14.46 -15.25
CA SER A 103 -11.08 13.02 -15.21
C SER A 103 -12.51 12.50 -15.08
N TRP A 104 -13.11 12.03 -16.17
CA TRP A 104 -14.46 11.44 -16.17
C TRP A 104 -14.63 10.33 -15.10
N SER A 105 -13.52 9.69 -14.70
CA SER A 105 -13.51 8.61 -13.71
C SER A 105 -13.65 9.12 -12.26
N GLU A 106 -13.41 10.42 -12.02
CA GLU A 106 -13.44 11.05 -10.70
C GLU A 106 -14.27 12.34 -10.67
N ASP A 107 -15.10 12.58 -11.69
CA ASP A 107 -16.12 13.62 -11.70
C ASP A 107 -17.50 13.01 -12.05
N PRO A 108 -18.43 12.89 -11.09
CA PRO A 108 -18.33 13.17 -9.64
C PRO A 108 -17.29 12.28 -8.92
N PRO A 109 -16.69 12.79 -7.83
CA PRO A 109 -15.61 12.10 -7.16
C PRO A 109 -16.08 10.83 -6.43
N SER A 110 -15.24 9.83 -6.43
CA SER A 110 -15.44 8.60 -5.66
C SER A 110 -15.41 8.86 -4.16
N ARG A 111 -16.11 8.03 -3.41
CA ARG A 111 -16.03 7.93 -1.95
C ARG A 111 -15.30 6.64 -1.64
N THR A 112 -14.19 6.75 -0.94
CA THR A 112 -13.37 5.61 -0.55
C THR A 112 -13.42 5.38 0.95
N ARG A 113 -13.15 4.15 1.34
CA ARG A 113 -12.90 3.77 2.72
C ARG A 113 -11.79 2.73 2.76
N HIS A 114 -10.66 3.13 3.31
CA HIS A 114 -9.54 2.25 3.57
C HIS A 114 -9.67 1.67 4.98
N ILE A 115 -9.68 0.35 5.06
CA ILE A 115 -9.59 -0.40 6.31
C ILE A 115 -8.22 -1.08 6.29
N VAL A 116 -7.32 -0.60 7.15
CA VAL A 116 -5.96 -1.12 7.32
C VAL A 116 -5.92 -1.88 8.63
N ASN A 117 -5.47 -3.12 8.59
CA ASN A 117 -5.45 -4.00 9.76
C ASN A 117 -4.29 -5.01 9.71
N ASN A 118 -4.14 -5.79 10.77
CA ASN A 118 -3.10 -6.83 10.87
C ASN A 118 -1.70 -6.27 10.58
N VAL A 119 -1.40 -5.09 11.14
CA VAL A 119 -0.12 -4.42 10.98
C VAL A 119 0.97 -5.23 11.66
N ARG A 120 1.97 -5.65 10.90
CA ARG A 120 3.10 -6.46 11.37
C ARG A 120 4.41 -5.81 10.96
N ILE A 121 5.26 -5.52 11.93
CA ILE A 121 6.64 -5.10 11.65
C ILE A 121 7.41 -6.37 11.27
N MET A 122 8.01 -6.39 10.09
CA MET A 122 8.69 -7.55 9.54
C MET A 122 10.20 -7.49 9.78
N GLU A 123 10.76 -6.30 9.62
CA GLU A 123 12.21 -6.08 9.72
C GLU A 123 12.53 -4.62 10.08
N ILE A 124 13.69 -4.40 10.66
CA ILE A 124 14.27 -3.07 10.88
C ILE A 124 15.72 -3.12 10.37
N GLU A 125 16.02 -2.34 9.34
CA GLU A 125 17.34 -2.26 8.72
C GLU A 125 17.82 -0.79 8.69
N GLY A 126 18.67 -0.41 9.64
CA GLY A 126 19.10 0.99 9.76
C GLY A 126 17.93 1.92 10.03
N ASP A 127 17.70 2.87 9.13
CA ASP A 127 16.59 3.84 9.22
C ASP A 127 15.30 3.34 8.56
N GLU A 128 15.30 2.16 7.99
CA GLU A 128 14.15 1.58 7.27
C GLU A 128 13.44 0.51 8.09
N ILE A 129 12.12 0.50 7.99
CA ILE A 129 11.24 -0.43 8.68
C ILE A 129 10.33 -1.07 7.65
N GLY A 130 10.42 -2.39 7.50
CA GLY A 130 9.52 -3.19 6.67
C GLY A 130 8.25 -3.54 7.44
N VAL A 131 7.10 -3.23 6.87
CA VAL A 131 5.78 -3.43 7.50
C VAL A 131 4.85 -4.16 6.54
N GLU A 132 4.25 -5.27 6.98
CA GLU A 132 3.18 -5.93 6.24
C GLU A 132 1.83 -5.57 6.86
N VAL A 133 0.85 -5.25 6.01
CA VAL A 133 -0.51 -4.92 6.44
C VAL A 133 -1.55 -5.60 5.53
N ALA A 134 -2.64 -6.06 6.11
CA ALA A 134 -3.83 -6.42 5.36
C ALA A 134 -4.68 -5.18 5.12
N PHE A 135 -5.32 -5.09 3.96
CA PHE A 135 -6.22 -3.99 3.66
C PHE A 135 -7.50 -4.44 2.97
N LEU A 136 -8.55 -3.68 3.22
CA LEU A 136 -9.77 -3.66 2.43
C LEU A 136 -10.03 -2.23 2.00
N LEU A 137 -10.15 -2.01 0.70
CA LEU A 137 -10.53 -0.73 0.12
C LEU A 137 -11.92 -0.86 -0.50
N TYR A 138 -12.88 -0.15 0.07
CA TYR A 138 -14.21 0.03 -0.51
C TYR A 138 -14.26 1.35 -1.28
N ARG A 139 -14.82 1.33 -2.49
CA ARG A 139 -15.10 2.53 -3.26
C ARG A 139 -16.55 2.51 -3.75
N SER A 140 -17.22 3.63 -3.57
CA SER A 140 -18.55 3.89 -4.12
C SER A 140 -18.50 5.17 -4.95
N ARG A 141 -19.10 5.12 -6.15
CA ARG A 141 -19.21 6.28 -7.04
C ARG A 141 -20.59 6.31 -7.68
N LEU A 142 -21.15 7.52 -7.82
CA LEU A 142 -22.54 7.68 -8.24
C LEU A 142 -23.48 6.90 -7.30
N ASN A 143 -24.56 6.36 -7.82
CA ASN A 143 -25.49 5.47 -7.13
C ASN A 143 -25.48 4.03 -7.69
N THR A 144 -24.57 3.75 -8.61
CA THR A 144 -24.54 2.51 -9.40
C THR A 144 -23.20 1.78 -9.35
N GLU A 145 -22.13 2.45 -8.94
CA GLU A 145 -20.78 1.86 -8.95
C GLU A 145 -20.30 1.57 -7.53
N GLU A 146 -20.04 0.30 -7.26
CA GLU A 146 -19.36 -0.15 -6.05
C GLU A 146 -18.22 -1.07 -6.45
N SER A 147 -17.11 -0.94 -5.76
CA SER A 147 -15.94 -1.77 -5.96
C SER A 147 -15.25 -2.03 -4.62
N MET A 148 -14.69 -3.20 -4.49
CA MET A 148 -13.94 -3.61 -3.31
C MET A 148 -12.64 -4.26 -3.74
N TRP A 149 -11.55 -3.89 -3.10
CA TRP A 149 -10.26 -4.54 -3.25
C TRP A 149 -9.79 -5.03 -1.90
N VAL A 150 -9.33 -6.25 -1.87
CA VAL A 150 -8.80 -6.91 -0.68
C VAL A 150 -7.42 -7.44 -1.00
N GLY A 151 -6.52 -7.35 -0.06
CA GLY A 151 -5.17 -7.85 -0.24
C GLY A 151 -4.26 -7.50 0.92
N ARG A 152 -2.99 -7.66 0.67
CA ARG A 152 -1.93 -7.22 1.56
C ARG A 152 -1.03 -6.23 0.84
N ARG A 153 -0.37 -5.39 1.60
CA ARG A 153 0.71 -4.55 1.10
C ARG A 153 1.93 -4.70 2.01
N VAL A 154 3.08 -4.56 1.41
CA VAL A 154 4.36 -4.48 2.10
C VAL A 154 4.85 -3.05 1.95
N ASP A 155 4.84 -2.33 3.04
CA ASP A 155 5.27 -0.94 3.12
C ASP A 155 6.70 -0.89 3.66
N ARG A 156 7.51 -0.03 3.08
CA ARG A 156 8.83 0.33 3.60
C ARG A 156 8.77 1.77 4.09
N LEU A 157 8.95 1.93 5.37
CA LEU A 157 8.97 3.23 6.05
C LEU A 157 10.43 3.62 6.32
N ARG A 158 10.74 4.90 6.23
CA ARG A 158 12.07 5.46 6.54
C ARG A 158 11.92 6.65 7.47
N ARG A 159 12.81 6.76 8.46
CA ARG A 159 12.87 7.97 9.29
C ARG A 159 13.62 9.08 8.55
N VAL A 160 12.94 10.21 8.34
CA VAL A 160 13.51 11.41 7.74
C VAL A 160 13.24 12.57 8.71
N ASP A 161 14.29 13.17 9.23
CA ASP A 161 14.20 14.26 10.23
C ASP A 161 13.31 13.90 11.44
N GLY A 162 13.38 12.64 11.88
CA GLY A 162 12.61 12.11 13.00
C GLY A 162 11.18 11.67 12.69
N ALA A 163 10.63 12.01 11.51
CA ALA A 163 9.30 11.60 11.08
C ALA A 163 9.33 10.35 10.20
N LEU A 164 8.28 9.53 10.27
CA LEU A 164 8.10 8.41 9.34
C LEU A 164 7.67 8.91 7.97
N LYS A 165 8.30 8.37 6.92
CA LYS A 165 7.89 8.54 5.52
C LYS A 165 7.85 7.20 4.80
N LEU A 166 7.01 7.10 3.77
CA LEU A 166 6.96 5.97 2.86
C LEU A 166 8.08 6.08 1.82
N CYS A 167 8.97 5.10 1.76
CA CYS A 167 9.97 4.97 0.70
C CYS A 167 9.69 3.79 -0.24
N GLY A 168 8.76 2.89 0.11
CA GLY A 168 8.34 1.79 -0.74
C GLY A 168 6.96 1.28 -0.37
N ARG A 169 6.20 0.84 -1.37
CA ARG A 169 4.95 0.10 -1.21
C ARG A 169 4.81 -0.93 -2.31
N GLU A 170 4.57 -2.16 -1.92
CA GLU A 170 4.19 -3.24 -2.81
C GLU A 170 2.77 -3.69 -2.45
N ILE A 171 1.87 -3.75 -3.44
CA ILE A 171 0.44 -4.01 -3.24
C ILE A 171 0.09 -5.33 -3.90
N TYR A 172 -0.35 -6.29 -3.12
CA TYR A 172 -0.71 -7.63 -3.58
C TYR A 172 -2.21 -7.85 -3.39
N LEU A 173 -2.98 -7.74 -4.49
CA LEU A 173 -4.41 -8.02 -4.46
C LEU A 173 -4.69 -9.52 -4.34
N ASP A 174 -5.77 -9.85 -3.64
CA ASP A 174 -6.29 -11.22 -3.59
C ASP A 174 -7.12 -11.57 -4.82
N GLN A 175 -7.64 -10.56 -5.52
CA GLN A 175 -8.39 -10.73 -6.75
C GLN A 175 -7.46 -10.88 -7.95
N THR A 176 -7.76 -11.85 -8.82
CA THR A 176 -7.15 -12.00 -10.15
C THR A 176 -7.94 -11.22 -11.21
N LEU A 177 -9.24 -11.06 -11.02
CA LEU A 177 -10.12 -10.30 -11.90
C LEU A 177 -10.64 -9.05 -11.19
N ILE A 178 -10.26 -7.88 -11.69
CA ILE A 178 -10.74 -6.60 -11.22
C ILE A 178 -12.00 -6.24 -11.98
N ARG A 179 -13.13 -6.20 -11.27
CA ARG A 179 -14.45 -5.91 -11.87
C ARG A 179 -14.81 -4.42 -11.83
N ALA A 180 -13.87 -3.57 -11.40
CA ALA A 180 -14.08 -2.13 -11.40
C ALA A 180 -13.94 -1.56 -12.81
N THR A 181 -14.74 -0.55 -13.13
CA THR A 181 -14.70 0.17 -14.43
C THR A 181 -13.35 0.86 -14.66
N ASN A 182 -12.68 1.24 -13.57
CA ASN A 182 -11.35 1.85 -13.57
C ASN A 182 -10.68 1.64 -12.19
N MET A 183 -9.38 1.91 -12.15
CA MET A 183 -8.59 1.89 -10.92
C MET A 183 -8.03 3.29 -10.60
N SER A 184 -8.88 4.32 -10.69
CA SER A 184 -8.52 5.69 -10.29
C SER A 184 -8.53 5.81 -8.76
N THR A 185 -7.70 5.05 -8.08
CA THR A 185 -7.62 5.06 -6.61
C THR A 185 -6.18 4.83 -6.16
N LEU A 186 -5.89 5.21 -4.94
CA LEU A 186 -4.63 4.92 -4.25
C LEU A 186 -4.89 3.77 -3.25
N PHE A 187 -3.85 3.01 -2.90
CA PHE A 187 -3.94 1.85 -2.03
C PHE A 187 -3.02 1.97 -0.84
#